data_171a295fc497762e2f728e0c7cb1d523
#
_entry.id   171a295fc497762e2f728e0c7cb1d523
#
_cell.length_a   1.000
_cell.length_b   1.000
_cell.length_c   1.000
_cell.angle_alpha   90.00
_cell.angle_beta   90.00
_cell.angle_gamma   90.00
#
_symmetry.space_group_name_H-M   'P 1'
#
loop_
_entity.id
_entity.type
_entity.pdbx_description
1 polymer ?
#
loop_
_entity_poly.entity_id
_entity_poly.type
_entity_poly.pdbx_seq_one_letter_code
_entity_poly.pdbx_strand_id
1 'polypeptide(L)'
;MEIGQVIKKIRTNKNITQQSLANAIGMTRPYIARIESGKNSISSDKLTEILDYCNVTYNEFFYIKNDYKKSSKMNDYNKVIKLYYEKNIEEISKIKNEAEKKYAENGDIFLRHLYILCHCMENDLDVNKINKEYIQEMADYLLSIDDWCYHELVVLNNLLFLFPPATALLMSKNLLKYAEKYKELNSDTKVLSYLLFNLLDLSIKNNDFQSAKRLLYATKTYTIKNTEFFELTLSLFYEGMINIIDDSIIEGIEKCYKSLDIIKTLGNEYFYTKLKEDLDNLLKKKLASNKE
;
A
#
# COMPACT_ATOMS: atom_id res chain seq x y z
N MET A 1 15.39 6.11 -19.91
CA MET A 1 16.87 6.28 -20.15
C MET A 1 17.59 4.96 -19.83
N GLU A 2 18.73 4.68 -20.49
CA GLU A 2 19.59 3.54 -20.11
C GLU A 2 20.40 3.83 -18.85
N ILE A 3 20.78 2.80 -18.09
CA ILE A 3 21.50 2.94 -16.79
C ILE A 3 22.73 3.84 -16.90
N GLY A 4 23.59 3.61 -17.90
CA GLY A 4 24.79 4.37 -18.11
C GLY A 4 24.53 5.87 -18.40
N GLN A 5 23.44 6.18 -19.11
CA GLN A 5 23.02 7.56 -19.38
C GLN A 5 22.57 8.28 -18.11
N VAL A 6 21.89 7.55 -17.20
CA VAL A 6 21.48 8.09 -15.91
C VAL A 6 22.69 8.37 -15.03
N ILE A 7 23.63 7.43 -14.96
CA ILE A 7 24.92 7.62 -14.26
C ILE A 7 25.62 8.89 -14.76
N LYS A 8 25.76 9.03 -16.10
CA LYS A 8 26.36 10.21 -16.71
C LYS A 8 25.64 11.49 -16.32
N LYS A 9 24.29 11.49 -16.40
CA LYS A 9 23.46 12.65 -16.04
C LYS A 9 23.66 13.07 -14.59
N ILE A 10 23.61 12.10 -13.65
CA ILE A 10 23.82 12.36 -12.21
C ILE A 10 25.20 12.92 -11.97
N ARG A 11 26.24 12.25 -12.51
CA ARG A 11 27.64 12.66 -12.34
C ARG A 11 27.88 14.09 -12.85
N THR A 12 27.41 14.40 -14.06
CA THR A 12 27.61 15.74 -14.67
C THR A 12 26.87 16.83 -13.91
N ASN A 13 25.65 16.56 -13.45
CA ASN A 13 24.87 17.52 -12.67
C ASN A 13 25.50 17.82 -11.30
N LYS A 14 26.29 16.89 -10.78
CA LYS A 14 27.05 17.06 -9.52
C LYS A 14 28.50 17.54 -9.75
N ASN A 15 28.86 17.93 -10.98
CA ASN A 15 30.20 18.36 -11.34
C ASN A 15 31.32 17.35 -11.03
N ILE A 16 30.99 16.07 -11.03
CA ILE A 16 31.93 14.96 -10.79
C ILE A 16 32.59 14.58 -12.13
N THR A 17 33.92 14.49 -12.21
CA THR A 17 34.60 14.03 -13.42
C THR A 17 34.55 12.50 -13.53
N GLN A 18 34.68 11.97 -14.75
CA GLN A 18 34.82 10.51 -14.93
C GLN A 18 36.04 9.94 -14.18
N GLN A 19 37.11 10.72 -14.08
CA GLN A 19 38.31 10.30 -13.36
C GLN A 19 38.07 10.23 -11.85
N SER A 20 37.38 11.24 -11.28
CA SER A 20 37.05 11.27 -9.85
C SER A 20 36.14 10.10 -9.48
N LEU A 21 35.11 9.85 -10.29
CA LEU A 21 34.23 8.71 -10.07
C LEU A 21 34.97 7.38 -10.17
N ALA A 22 35.81 7.21 -11.20
CA ALA A 22 36.61 6.01 -11.39
C ALA A 22 37.52 5.72 -10.19
N ASN A 23 38.23 6.74 -9.70
CA ASN A 23 39.12 6.61 -8.54
C ASN A 23 38.36 6.23 -7.28
N ALA A 24 37.15 6.82 -7.07
CA ALA A 24 36.34 6.56 -5.87
C ALA A 24 35.84 5.12 -5.77
N ILE A 25 35.57 4.48 -6.91
CA ILE A 25 35.00 3.11 -6.92
C ILE A 25 36.00 2.05 -7.39
N GLY A 26 37.30 2.38 -7.40
CA GLY A 26 38.36 1.43 -7.78
C GLY A 26 38.29 0.95 -9.24
N MET A 27 37.83 1.82 -10.17
CA MET A 27 37.71 1.52 -11.58
C MET A 27 38.61 2.43 -12.44
N THR A 28 38.71 2.11 -13.74
CA THR A 28 39.44 2.99 -14.67
C THR A 28 38.50 3.98 -15.35
N ARG A 29 38.99 5.17 -15.69
CA ARG A 29 38.23 6.15 -16.44
C ARG A 29 37.63 5.59 -17.75
N PRO A 30 38.39 4.83 -18.58
CA PRO A 30 37.85 4.22 -19.79
C PRO A 30 36.67 3.28 -19.51
N TYR A 31 36.68 2.56 -18.36
CA TYR A 31 35.58 1.70 -17.99
C TYR A 31 34.31 2.50 -17.65
N ILE A 32 34.43 3.60 -16.90
CA ILE A 32 33.32 4.52 -16.65
C ILE A 32 32.76 5.10 -17.96
N ALA A 33 33.63 5.51 -18.88
CA ALA A 33 33.21 6.02 -20.19
C ALA A 33 32.42 4.97 -21.01
N ARG A 34 32.78 3.68 -20.93
CA ARG A 34 32.06 2.60 -21.59
C ARG A 34 30.71 2.31 -20.95
N ILE A 35 30.62 2.37 -19.62
CA ILE A 35 29.33 2.26 -18.92
C ILE A 35 28.40 3.40 -19.34
N GLU A 36 28.88 4.65 -19.27
CA GLU A 36 28.10 5.83 -19.61
C GLU A 36 27.62 5.88 -21.06
N SER A 37 28.38 5.24 -21.97
CA SER A 37 28.01 5.09 -23.39
C SER A 37 27.14 3.87 -23.68
N GLY A 38 26.84 3.05 -22.69
CA GLY A 38 26.06 1.81 -22.85
C GLY A 38 26.82 0.64 -23.48
N LYS A 39 28.15 0.77 -23.65
CA LYS A 39 28.99 -0.30 -24.22
C LYS A 39 29.30 -1.40 -23.22
N ASN A 40 29.22 -1.11 -21.93
CA ASN A 40 29.40 -2.08 -20.86
C ASN A 40 28.20 -2.04 -19.91
N SER A 41 27.79 -3.20 -19.43
CA SER A 41 26.88 -3.33 -18.29
C SER A 41 27.63 -3.03 -16.99
N ILE A 42 26.86 -2.72 -15.95
CA ILE A 42 27.38 -2.50 -14.59
C ILE A 42 26.73 -3.50 -13.64
N SER A 43 27.49 -4.06 -12.70
CA SER A 43 26.96 -4.90 -11.63
C SER A 43 26.18 -4.06 -10.62
N SER A 44 25.25 -4.68 -9.87
CA SER A 44 24.51 -4.04 -8.79
C SER A 44 25.42 -3.44 -7.74
N ASP A 45 26.51 -4.15 -7.37
CA ASP A 45 27.47 -3.69 -6.35
C ASP A 45 28.17 -2.40 -6.79
N LYS A 46 28.62 -2.35 -8.04
CA LYS A 46 29.26 -1.15 -8.59
C LYS A 46 28.28 0.00 -8.80
N LEU A 47 27.03 -0.30 -9.11
CA LEU A 47 25.97 0.73 -9.13
C LEU A 47 25.79 1.31 -7.73
N THR A 48 25.74 0.47 -6.69
CA THR A 48 25.65 0.92 -5.30
C THR A 48 26.77 1.87 -4.95
N GLU A 49 28.04 1.47 -5.20
CA GLU A 49 29.22 2.32 -4.94
C GLU A 49 29.14 3.68 -5.67
N ILE A 50 28.66 3.69 -6.92
CA ILE A 50 28.44 4.94 -7.67
C ILE A 50 27.38 5.82 -7.01
N LEU A 51 26.24 5.23 -6.63
CA LEU A 51 25.15 5.95 -6.02
C LEU A 51 25.55 6.54 -4.66
N ASP A 52 26.25 5.76 -3.84
CA ASP A 52 26.77 6.19 -2.54
C ASP A 52 27.75 7.36 -2.71
N TYR A 53 28.71 7.23 -3.63
CA TYR A 53 29.67 8.32 -3.92
C TYR A 53 28.96 9.58 -4.43
N CYS A 54 27.90 9.41 -5.22
CA CYS A 54 27.11 10.52 -5.73
C CYS A 54 26.06 11.05 -4.71
N ASN A 55 25.89 10.45 -3.55
CA ASN A 55 24.81 10.74 -2.61
C ASN A 55 23.44 10.75 -3.30
N VAL A 56 23.10 9.65 -3.96
CA VAL A 56 21.83 9.41 -4.66
C VAL A 56 21.27 8.09 -4.21
N THR A 57 20.01 8.07 -3.81
CA THR A 57 19.32 6.83 -3.43
C THR A 57 18.94 6.00 -4.65
N TYR A 58 18.73 4.68 -4.47
CA TYR A 58 18.18 3.81 -5.51
C TYR A 58 16.85 4.33 -6.05
N ASN A 59 15.97 4.82 -5.19
CA ASN A 59 14.67 5.36 -5.58
C ASN A 59 14.81 6.58 -6.51
N GLU A 60 15.70 7.52 -6.17
CA GLU A 60 15.98 8.68 -7.03
C GLU A 60 16.58 8.24 -8.37
N PHE A 61 17.52 7.30 -8.35
CA PHE A 61 18.14 6.78 -9.57
C PHE A 61 17.10 6.18 -10.53
N PHE A 62 16.26 5.29 -10.05
CA PHE A 62 15.21 4.66 -10.88
C PHE A 62 14.11 5.65 -11.27
N TYR A 63 13.81 6.63 -10.44
CA TYR A 63 12.89 7.70 -10.79
C TYR A 63 13.43 8.55 -11.96
N ILE A 64 14.72 8.91 -11.92
CA ILE A 64 15.41 9.60 -13.03
C ILE A 64 15.44 8.71 -14.28
N LYS A 65 15.78 7.41 -14.11
CA LYS A 65 15.81 6.42 -15.21
C LYS A 65 14.48 6.35 -15.95
N ASN A 66 13.38 6.48 -15.23
CA ASN A 66 12.00 6.42 -15.75
C ASN A 66 11.47 7.82 -16.15
N ASP A 67 12.35 8.77 -16.45
CA ASP A 67 12.00 10.14 -16.85
C ASP A 67 11.08 10.83 -15.82
N TYR A 68 11.44 10.69 -14.53
CA TYR A 68 10.72 11.26 -13.38
C TYR A 68 9.27 10.75 -13.25
N LYS A 69 9.07 9.49 -13.60
CA LYS A 69 7.79 8.78 -13.41
C LYS A 69 7.97 7.59 -12.47
N LYS A 70 6.93 7.26 -11.73
CA LYS A 70 6.91 6.01 -10.93
C LYS A 70 7.07 4.78 -11.84
N SER A 71 7.46 3.63 -11.27
CA SER A 71 7.59 2.40 -12.04
C SER A 71 6.28 2.03 -12.75
N SER A 72 6.36 1.39 -13.92
CA SER A 72 5.18 1.10 -14.75
C SER A 72 4.13 0.26 -14.01
N LYS A 73 4.52 -0.84 -13.36
CA LYS A 73 3.59 -1.75 -12.67
C LYS A 73 2.75 -1.04 -11.59
N MET A 74 3.37 -0.19 -10.77
CA MET A 74 2.63 0.57 -9.75
C MET A 74 1.75 1.66 -10.36
N ASN A 75 2.20 2.28 -11.45
CA ASN A 75 1.39 3.26 -12.17
C ASN A 75 0.14 2.63 -12.78
N ASP A 76 0.21 1.37 -13.24
CA ASP A 76 -0.92 0.68 -13.83
C ASP A 76 -2.04 0.49 -12.81
N TYR A 77 -1.74 0.03 -11.59
CA TYR A 77 -2.73 -0.02 -10.50
C TYR A 77 -3.32 1.36 -10.19
N ASN A 78 -2.46 2.37 -9.97
CA ASN A 78 -2.92 3.72 -9.66
C ASN A 78 -3.77 4.33 -10.79
N LYS A 79 -3.43 4.02 -12.05
CA LYS A 79 -4.20 4.46 -13.21
C LYS A 79 -5.59 3.84 -13.21
N VAL A 80 -5.70 2.53 -12.98
CA VAL A 80 -6.99 1.83 -12.94
C VAL A 80 -7.85 2.36 -11.80
N ILE A 81 -7.28 2.54 -10.60
CA ILE A 81 -7.99 3.11 -9.45
C ILE A 81 -8.52 4.52 -9.77
N LYS A 82 -7.67 5.37 -10.36
CA LYS A 82 -8.08 6.72 -10.76
C LYS A 82 -9.21 6.70 -11.77
N LEU A 83 -9.11 5.88 -12.82
CA LEU A 83 -10.14 5.72 -13.85
C LEU A 83 -11.48 5.24 -13.27
N TYR A 84 -11.43 4.38 -12.25
CA TYR A 84 -12.63 3.92 -11.56
C TYR A 84 -13.36 5.07 -10.85
N TYR A 85 -12.64 5.92 -10.11
CA TYR A 85 -13.23 7.11 -9.48
C TYR A 85 -13.74 8.14 -10.51
N GLU A 86 -13.09 8.23 -11.67
CA GLU A 86 -13.52 9.06 -12.80
C GLU A 86 -14.68 8.43 -13.61
N LYS A 87 -15.11 7.20 -13.24
CA LYS A 87 -16.15 6.41 -13.93
C LYS A 87 -15.82 6.14 -15.41
N ASN A 88 -14.55 6.07 -15.75
CA ASN A 88 -14.07 5.80 -17.10
C ASN A 88 -13.92 4.29 -17.34
N ILE A 89 -15.05 3.59 -17.41
CA ILE A 89 -15.08 2.13 -17.56
C ILE A 89 -14.51 1.68 -18.91
N GLU A 90 -14.67 2.48 -19.97
CA GLU A 90 -14.13 2.15 -21.30
C GLU A 90 -12.59 1.99 -21.27
N GLU A 91 -11.89 2.91 -20.59
CA GLU A 91 -10.44 2.83 -20.50
C GLU A 91 -9.98 1.70 -19.56
N ILE A 92 -10.74 1.39 -18.51
CA ILE A 92 -10.50 0.21 -17.66
C ILE A 92 -10.60 -1.07 -18.50
N SER A 93 -11.63 -1.20 -19.36
CA SER A 93 -11.80 -2.34 -20.25
C SER A 93 -10.62 -2.51 -21.22
N LYS A 94 -10.07 -1.42 -21.75
CA LYS A 94 -8.87 -1.48 -22.60
C LYS A 94 -7.66 -2.03 -21.84
N ILE A 95 -7.43 -1.52 -20.63
CA ILE A 95 -6.33 -1.98 -19.77
C ILE A 95 -6.51 -3.46 -19.42
N LYS A 96 -7.74 -3.89 -19.10
CA LYS A 96 -8.08 -5.28 -18.82
C LYS A 96 -7.70 -6.20 -19.98
N ASN A 97 -8.16 -5.88 -21.19
CA ASN A 97 -7.92 -6.69 -22.38
C ASN A 97 -6.41 -6.74 -22.74
N GLU A 98 -5.69 -5.63 -22.54
CA GLU A 98 -4.24 -5.60 -22.75
C GLU A 98 -3.50 -6.46 -21.70
N ALA A 99 -3.92 -6.41 -20.45
CA ALA A 99 -3.36 -7.22 -19.37
C ALA A 99 -3.57 -8.72 -19.63
N GLU A 100 -4.77 -9.13 -20.06
CA GLU A 100 -5.09 -10.51 -20.41
C GLU A 100 -4.21 -11.02 -21.55
N LYS A 101 -4.11 -10.24 -22.62
CA LYS A 101 -3.27 -10.60 -23.79
C LYS A 101 -1.80 -10.79 -23.39
N LYS A 102 -1.24 -9.84 -22.67
CA LYS A 102 0.16 -9.90 -22.22
C LYS A 102 0.40 -11.05 -21.23
N TYR A 103 -0.57 -11.31 -20.33
CA TYR A 103 -0.49 -12.47 -19.43
C TYR A 103 -0.44 -13.78 -20.21
N ALA A 104 -1.27 -13.94 -21.24
CA ALA A 104 -1.25 -15.12 -22.09
C ALA A 104 0.08 -15.32 -22.83
N GLU A 105 0.81 -14.21 -23.13
CA GLU A 105 2.10 -14.25 -23.82
C GLU A 105 3.28 -14.60 -22.89
N ASN A 106 3.29 -14.14 -21.63
CA ASN A 106 4.47 -14.18 -20.77
C ASN A 106 4.25 -14.76 -19.37
N GLY A 107 3.00 -15.02 -18.96
CA GLY A 107 2.66 -15.57 -17.64
C GLY A 107 2.94 -14.63 -16.46
N ASP A 108 3.11 -13.31 -16.69
CA ASP A 108 3.38 -12.36 -15.58
C ASP A 108 2.16 -12.25 -14.65
N ILE A 109 2.28 -12.80 -13.46
CA ILE A 109 1.23 -12.83 -12.44
C ILE A 109 0.70 -11.43 -12.09
N PHE A 110 1.53 -10.39 -12.19
CA PHE A 110 1.09 -9.01 -12.04
C PHE A 110 -0.03 -8.63 -13.02
N LEU A 111 0.11 -9.05 -14.28
CA LEU A 111 -0.89 -8.79 -15.32
C LEU A 111 -2.20 -9.54 -15.07
N ARG A 112 -2.10 -10.77 -14.51
CA ARG A 112 -3.28 -11.53 -14.08
C ARG A 112 -4.02 -10.80 -12.96
N HIS A 113 -3.32 -10.32 -11.95
CA HIS A 113 -3.92 -9.56 -10.85
C HIS A 113 -4.49 -8.22 -11.33
N LEU A 114 -3.81 -7.53 -12.25
CA LEU A 114 -4.33 -6.30 -12.87
C LEU A 114 -5.62 -6.56 -13.65
N TYR A 115 -5.68 -7.65 -14.41
CA TYR A 115 -6.89 -8.09 -15.11
C TYR A 115 -8.06 -8.30 -14.14
N ILE A 116 -7.82 -9.05 -13.04
CA ILE A 116 -8.85 -9.33 -12.03
C ILE A 116 -9.32 -8.03 -11.37
N LEU A 117 -8.40 -7.12 -11.02
CA LEU A 117 -8.77 -5.81 -10.47
C LEU A 117 -9.65 -5.01 -11.44
N CYS A 118 -9.27 -4.93 -12.71
CA CYS A 118 -10.08 -4.26 -13.73
C CYS A 118 -11.48 -4.90 -13.86
N HIS A 119 -11.55 -6.23 -13.85
CA HIS A 119 -12.83 -6.95 -13.89
C HIS A 119 -13.71 -6.62 -12.68
N CYS A 120 -13.13 -6.55 -11.49
CA CYS A 120 -13.85 -6.17 -10.27
C CYS A 120 -14.39 -4.73 -10.36
N MET A 121 -13.60 -3.80 -10.87
CA MET A 121 -13.99 -2.39 -11.02
C MET A 121 -15.04 -2.17 -12.10
N GLU A 122 -14.99 -2.90 -13.21
CA GLU A 122 -16.05 -2.88 -14.24
C GLU A 122 -17.42 -3.32 -13.70
N ASN A 123 -17.42 -4.14 -12.66
CA ASN A 123 -18.61 -4.63 -11.99
C ASN A 123 -18.94 -3.85 -10.71
N ASP A 124 -18.48 -2.60 -10.61
CA ASP A 124 -18.71 -1.70 -9.47
C ASP A 124 -18.29 -2.30 -8.12
N LEU A 125 -17.34 -3.24 -8.14
CA LEU A 125 -16.89 -3.97 -6.95
C LEU A 125 -18.06 -4.71 -6.24
N ASP A 126 -19.14 -5.02 -6.94
CA ASP A 126 -20.27 -5.78 -6.43
C ASP A 126 -19.94 -7.28 -6.42
N VAL A 127 -19.77 -7.85 -5.23
CA VAL A 127 -19.45 -9.27 -5.02
C VAL A 127 -20.41 -10.22 -5.75
N ASN A 128 -21.67 -9.80 -5.95
CA ASN A 128 -22.67 -10.62 -6.64
C ASN A 128 -22.50 -10.66 -8.16
N LYS A 129 -21.79 -9.67 -8.73
CA LYS A 129 -21.51 -9.56 -10.17
C LYS A 129 -20.13 -10.08 -10.55
N ILE A 130 -19.23 -10.21 -9.59
CA ILE A 130 -17.85 -10.65 -9.81
C ILE A 130 -17.79 -12.17 -9.87
N ASN A 131 -17.01 -12.73 -10.82
CA ASN A 131 -16.75 -14.16 -10.86
C ASN A 131 -16.08 -14.63 -9.57
N LYS A 132 -16.74 -15.52 -8.84
CA LYS A 132 -16.24 -16.07 -7.56
C LYS A 132 -14.90 -16.78 -7.70
N GLU A 133 -14.61 -17.35 -8.88
CA GLU A 133 -13.31 -17.98 -9.14
C GLU A 133 -12.16 -16.97 -9.05
N TYR A 134 -12.36 -15.73 -9.50
CA TYR A 134 -11.34 -14.68 -9.38
C TYR A 134 -11.10 -14.27 -7.92
N ILE A 135 -12.17 -14.19 -7.13
CA ILE A 135 -12.05 -13.88 -5.69
C ILE A 135 -11.30 -15.01 -5.00
N GLN A 136 -11.62 -16.28 -5.33
CA GLN A 136 -10.94 -17.44 -4.76
C GLN A 136 -9.48 -17.50 -5.20
N GLU A 137 -9.18 -17.30 -6.49
CA GLU A 137 -7.82 -17.25 -7.03
C GLU A 137 -6.94 -16.23 -6.27
N MET A 138 -7.49 -15.03 -6.02
CA MET A 138 -6.77 -13.99 -5.29
C MET A 138 -6.59 -14.33 -3.82
N ALA A 139 -7.60 -14.96 -3.20
CA ALA A 139 -7.49 -15.42 -1.81
C ALA A 139 -6.43 -16.52 -1.66
N ASP A 140 -6.45 -17.51 -2.54
CA ASP A 140 -5.49 -18.61 -2.56
C ASP A 140 -4.06 -18.10 -2.78
N TYR A 141 -3.87 -17.16 -3.70
CA TYR A 141 -2.59 -16.50 -3.91
C TYR A 141 -2.09 -15.83 -2.62
N LEU A 142 -2.87 -14.94 -2.03
CA LEU A 142 -2.47 -14.19 -0.85
C LEU A 142 -2.20 -15.09 0.36
N LEU A 143 -2.96 -16.17 0.52
CA LEU A 143 -2.79 -17.12 1.62
C LEU A 143 -1.62 -18.09 1.39
N SER A 144 -1.22 -18.34 0.14
CA SER A 144 -0.09 -19.22 -0.18
C SER A 144 1.28 -18.57 0.04
N ILE A 145 1.35 -17.25 0.13
CA ILE A 145 2.61 -16.51 0.29
C ILE A 145 2.91 -16.31 1.77
N ASP A 146 3.98 -16.92 2.24
CA ASP A 146 4.42 -16.82 3.64
C ASP A 146 5.04 -15.46 3.99
N ASP A 147 5.79 -14.88 3.06
CA ASP A 147 6.53 -13.62 3.21
C ASP A 147 6.03 -12.60 2.17
N TRP A 148 5.10 -11.78 2.59
CA TRP A 148 4.58 -10.71 1.73
C TRP A 148 5.62 -9.65 1.43
N CYS A 149 5.55 -9.13 0.21
CA CYS A 149 6.20 -7.91 -0.23
C CYS A 149 5.13 -6.84 -0.52
N TYR A 150 5.56 -5.72 -1.09
CA TYR A 150 4.64 -4.59 -1.35
C TYR A 150 3.51 -4.93 -2.33
N HIS A 151 3.73 -5.85 -3.26
CA HIS A 151 2.71 -6.28 -4.23
C HIS A 151 1.47 -6.87 -3.53
N GLU A 152 1.66 -7.77 -2.57
CA GLU A 152 0.58 -8.42 -1.83
C GLU A 152 -0.23 -7.39 -1.02
N LEU A 153 0.42 -6.37 -0.47
CA LEU A 153 -0.28 -5.26 0.21
C LEU A 153 -1.19 -4.50 -0.76
N VAL A 154 -0.69 -4.19 -1.96
CA VAL A 154 -1.48 -3.46 -2.97
C VAL A 154 -2.66 -4.29 -3.43
N VAL A 155 -2.44 -5.59 -3.68
CA VAL A 155 -3.52 -6.52 -4.06
C VAL A 155 -4.58 -6.57 -2.96
N LEU A 156 -4.18 -6.83 -1.72
CA LEU A 156 -5.12 -6.89 -0.60
C LEU A 156 -5.87 -5.56 -0.41
N ASN A 157 -5.17 -4.42 -0.48
CA ASN A 157 -5.80 -3.11 -0.28
C ASN A 157 -6.93 -2.83 -1.28
N ASN A 158 -6.79 -3.31 -2.50
CA ASN A 158 -7.78 -3.05 -3.55
C ASN A 158 -8.93 -4.08 -3.56
N LEU A 159 -8.74 -5.26 -2.98
CA LEU A 159 -9.70 -6.35 -3.05
C LEU A 159 -10.23 -6.80 -1.67
N LEU A 160 -9.79 -6.18 -0.59
CA LEU A 160 -10.10 -6.60 0.78
C LEU A 160 -11.59 -6.85 1.02
N PHE A 161 -12.42 -5.94 0.53
CA PHE A 161 -13.88 -5.98 0.73
C PHE A 161 -14.60 -7.05 -0.12
N LEU A 162 -13.91 -7.67 -1.07
CA LEU A 162 -14.43 -8.80 -1.85
C LEU A 162 -14.28 -10.14 -1.12
N PHE A 163 -13.35 -10.22 -0.16
CA PHE A 163 -13.13 -11.44 0.59
C PHE A 163 -14.14 -11.62 1.71
N PRO A 164 -14.58 -12.87 1.99
CA PRO A 164 -15.31 -13.16 3.21
C PRO A 164 -14.54 -12.65 4.43
N PRO A 165 -15.22 -12.08 5.46
CA PRO A 165 -14.55 -11.53 6.63
C PRO A 165 -13.54 -12.47 7.29
N ALA A 166 -13.90 -13.76 7.44
CA ALA A 166 -13.01 -14.77 8.00
C ALA A 166 -11.70 -14.92 7.19
N THR A 167 -11.80 -14.92 5.85
CA THR A 167 -10.65 -15.01 4.95
C THR A 167 -9.77 -13.75 5.07
N ALA A 168 -10.37 -12.57 5.05
CA ALA A 168 -9.64 -11.31 5.22
C ALA A 168 -8.89 -11.26 6.57
N LEU A 169 -9.52 -11.74 7.66
CA LEU A 169 -8.87 -11.80 8.97
C LEU A 169 -7.73 -12.82 9.04
N LEU A 170 -7.79 -13.92 8.28
CA LEU A 170 -6.65 -14.83 8.16
C LEU A 170 -5.43 -14.13 7.54
N MET A 171 -5.66 -13.28 6.54
CA MET A 171 -4.61 -12.50 5.88
C MET A 171 -3.96 -11.45 6.81
N SER A 172 -4.64 -11.04 7.88
CA SER A 172 -4.10 -10.09 8.86
C SER A 172 -2.79 -10.57 9.51
N LYS A 173 -2.59 -11.88 9.63
CA LYS A 173 -1.34 -12.45 10.18
C LYS A 173 -0.13 -12.11 9.31
N ASN A 174 -0.27 -12.25 7.99
CA ASN A 174 0.79 -11.93 7.05
C ASN A 174 1.02 -10.41 6.98
N LEU A 175 -0.04 -9.61 7.08
CA LEU A 175 0.07 -8.16 7.16
C LEU A 175 0.84 -7.71 8.40
N LEU A 176 0.55 -8.27 9.58
CA LEU A 176 1.26 -7.96 10.82
C LEU A 176 2.74 -8.39 10.76
N LYS A 177 3.01 -9.56 10.16
CA LYS A 177 4.39 -10.02 9.91
C LYS A 177 5.13 -9.07 8.97
N TYR A 178 4.46 -8.59 7.91
CA TYR A 178 5.01 -7.56 7.02
C TYR A 178 5.32 -6.27 7.78
N ALA A 179 4.36 -5.75 8.54
CA ALA A 179 4.52 -4.51 9.30
C ALA A 179 5.73 -4.56 10.25
N GLU A 180 5.95 -5.69 10.94
CA GLU A 180 7.12 -5.87 11.82
C GLU A 180 8.43 -5.97 11.03
N LYS A 181 8.45 -6.73 9.94
CA LYS A 181 9.66 -6.98 9.14
C LYS A 181 10.14 -5.74 8.40
N TYR A 182 9.21 -4.95 7.87
CA TYR A 182 9.51 -3.79 7.02
C TYR A 182 9.36 -2.43 7.74
N LYS A 183 9.28 -2.44 9.06
CA LYS A 183 9.09 -1.22 9.88
C LYS A 183 10.16 -0.13 9.70
N GLU A 184 11.36 -0.50 9.22
CA GLU A 184 12.45 0.45 8.96
C GLU A 184 12.51 0.89 7.49
N LEU A 185 11.73 0.25 6.61
CA LEU A 185 11.69 0.59 5.20
C LEU A 185 10.71 1.75 4.97
N ASN A 186 11.24 2.94 4.66
CA ASN A 186 10.46 4.16 4.38
C ASN A 186 9.75 4.10 3.00
N SER A 187 9.09 2.99 2.67
CA SER A 187 8.34 2.84 1.42
C SER A 187 6.84 2.84 1.71
N ASP A 188 6.11 3.63 0.95
CA ASP A 188 4.63 3.74 0.85
C ASP A 188 3.85 3.27 2.10
N THR A 189 4.13 3.94 3.23
CA THR A 189 3.55 3.68 4.55
C THR A 189 2.02 3.70 4.54
N LYS A 190 1.42 4.49 3.64
CA LYS A 190 -0.03 4.69 3.58
C LYS A 190 -0.82 3.43 3.27
N VAL A 191 -0.35 2.57 2.35
CA VAL A 191 -1.06 1.33 2.01
C VAL A 191 -1.15 0.40 3.22
N LEU A 192 -0.05 0.29 3.97
CA LEU A 192 -0.04 -0.51 5.19
C LEU A 192 -0.97 0.06 6.26
N SER A 193 -0.94 1.37 6.49
CA SER A 193 -1.84 2.04 7.44
C SER A 193 -3.30 1.82 7.06
N TYR A 194 -3.67 2.02 5.81
CA TYR A 194 -5.05 1.79 5.35
C TYR A 194 -5.51 0.35 5.54
N LEU A 195 -4.65 -0.63 5.24
CA LEU A 195 -4.98 -2.04 5.44
C LEU A 195 -5.17 -2.37 6.92
N LEU A 196 -4.31 -1.88 7.80
CA LEU A 196 -4.42 -2.10 9.23
C LEU A 196 -5.75 -1.54 9.77
N PHE A 197 -6.13 -0.32 9.36
CA PHE A 197 -7.42 0.27 9.76
C PHE A 197 -8.61 -0.46 9.15
N ASN A 198 -8.55 -0.84 7.88
CA ASN A 198 -9.65 -1.58 7.25
C ASN A 198 -9.88 -2.95 7.90
N LEU A 199 -8.79 -3.66 8.26
CA LEU A 199 -8.91 -4.93 8.99
C LEU A 199 -9.36 -4.75 10.44
N LEU A 200 -8.94 -3.66 11.09
CA LEU A 200 -9.41 -3.28 12.43
C LEU A 200 -10.92 -3.03 12.43
N ASP A 201 -11.40 -2.22 11.49
CA ASP A 201 -12.84 -1.95 11.30
C ASP A 201 -13.62 -3.24 11.03
N LEU A 202 -13.10 -4.08 10.11
CA LEU A 202 -13.70 -5.37 9.78
C LEU A 202 -13.76 -6.28 11.01
N SER A 203 -12.72 -6.31 11.85
CA SER A 203 -12.69 -7.11 13.07
C SER A 203 -13.76 -6.68 14.06
N ILE A 204 -13.93 -5.36 14.26
CA ILE A 204 -14.95 -4.80 15.15
C ILE A 204 -16.35 -5.16 14.63
N LYS A 205 -16.60 -4.98 13.33
CA LYS A 205 -17.90 -5.27 12.69
C LYS A 205 -18.30 -6.75 12.78
N ASN A 206 -17.31 -7.65 12.79
CA ASN A 206 -17.51 -9.08 12.93
C ASN A 206 -17.40 -9.60 14.38
N ASN A 207 -17.32 -8.73 15.37
CA ASN A 207 -17.19 -9.03 16.80
C ASN A 207 -15.91 -9.87 17.13
N ASP A 208 -14.88 -9.84 16.29
CA ASP A 208 -13.57 -10.42 16.60
C ASP A 208 -12.72 -9.38 17.35
N PHE A 209 -13.08 -9.14 18.59
CA PHE A 209 -12.42 -8.14 19.44
C PHE A 209 -10.98 -8.48 19.78
N GLN A 210 -10.60 -9.76 19.75
CA GLN A 210 -9.22 -10.17 19.97
C GLN A 210 -8.31 -9.72 18.82
N SER A 211 -8.74 -9.95 17.59
CA SER A 211 -8.02 -9.46 16.40
C SER A 211 -8.03 -7.92 16.35
N ALA A 212 -9.16 -7.28 16.70
CA ALA A 212 -9.26 -5.83 16.75
C ALA A 212 -8.22 -5.21 17.69
N LYS A 213 -8.04 -5.74 18.89
CA LYS A 213 -7.05 -5.26 19.87
C LYS A 213 -5.60 -5.42 19.36
N ARG A 214 -5.28 -6.56 18.73
CA ARG A 214 -3.96 -6.80 18.13
C ARG A 214 -3.67 -5.81 16.99
N LEU A 215 -4.65 -5.62 16.11
CA LEU A 215 -4.54 -4.70 14.98
C LEU A 215 -4.41 -3.25 15.47
N LEU A 216 -5.17 -2.83 16.47
CA LEU A 216 -5.04 -1.49 17.06
C LEU A 216 -3.64 -1.27 17.64
N TYR A 217 -3.10 -2.24 18.38
CA TYR A 217 -1.75 -2.15 18.92
C TYR A 217 -0.71 -2.00 17.80
N ALA A 218 -0.78 -2.82 16.75
CA ALA A 218 0.12 -2.73 15.61
C ALA A 218 -0.02 -1.38 14.89
N THR A 219 -1.25 -0.91 14.67
CA THR A 219 -1.53 0.38 14.01
C THR A 219 -0.93 1.53 14.83
N LYS A 220 -1.16 1.59 16.13
CA LYS A 220 -0.60 2.62 17.01
C LYS A 220 0.93 2.63 17.00
N THR A 221 1.55 1.45 17.10
CA THR A 221 3.01 1.33 17.08
C THR A 221 3.60 1.83 15.77
N TYR A 222 2.95 1.49 14.67
CA TYR A 222 3.38 1.88 13.34
C TYR A 222 3.18 3.38 13.09
N THR A 223 2.00 3.94 13.40
CA THR A 223 1.67 5.35 13.15
C THR A 223 2.46 6.31 14.02
N ILE A 224 2.70 5.98 15.30
CA ILE A 224 3.54 6.80 16.19
C ILE A 224 4.96 6.92 15.63
N LYS A 225 5.54 5.80 15.18
CA LYS A 225 6.88 5.78 14.63
C LYS A 225 7.02 6.65 13.37
N ASN A 226 6.01 6.65 12.50
CA ASN A 226 6.02 7.39 11.24
C ASN A 226 5.44 8.81 11.34
N THR A 227 4.98 9.24 12.52
CA THR A 227 4.42 10.59 12.79
C THR A 227 3.23 10.94 11.87
N GLU A 228 2.38 9.97 11.59
CA GLU A 228 1.21 10.11 10.70
C GLU A 228 0.00 10.61 11.52
N PHE A 229 -0.23 11.92 11.54
CA PHE A 229 -1.25 12.56 12.39
C PHE A 229 -2.69 12.12 12.08
N PHE A 230 -3.02 11.90 10.82
CA PHE A 230 -4.35 11.43 10.45
C PHE A 230 -4.59 10.02 10.97
N GLU A 231 -3.63 9.14 10.81
CA GLU A 231 -3.64 7.77 11.31
C GLU A 231 -3.66 7.71 12.85
N LEU A 232 -2.94 8.62 13.51
CA LEU A 232 -3.02 8.75 14.97
C LEU A 232 -4.43 9.18 15.41
N THR A 233 -5.08 10.07 14.67
CA THR A 233 -6.46 10.48 14.93
C THR A 233 -7.43 9.31 14.76
N LEU A 234 -7.27 8.49 13.71
CA LEU A 234 -8.05 7.26 13.53
C LEU A 234 -7.77 6.24 14.63
N SER A 235 -6.50 6.09 15.05
CA SER A 235 -6.14 5.21 16.17
C SER A 235 -6.86 5.59 17.46
N LEU A 236 -6.98 6.90 17.75
CA LEU A 236 -7.75 7.41 18.89
C LEU A 236 -9.23 7.05 18.81
N PHE A 237 -9.83 7.15 17.60
CA PHE A 237 -11.21 6.74 17.37
C PHE A 237 -11.42 5.25 17.66
N TYR A 238 -10.61 4.38 17.07
CA TYR A 238 -10.76 2.94 17.25
C TYR A 238 -10.40 2.47 18.66
N GLU A 239 -9.49 3.17 19.36
CA GLU A 239 -9.28 2.96 20.79
C GLU A 239 -10.56 3.27 21.61
N GLY A 240 -11.24 4.37 21.28
CA GLY A 240 -12.54 4.69 21.85
C GLY A 240 -13.59 3.62 21.59
N MET A 241 -13.67 3.11 20.35
CA MET A 241 -14.57 2.01 19.99
C MET A 241 -14.32 0.74 20.83
N ILE A 242 -13.04 0.37 21.00
CA ILE A 242 -12.66 -0.80 21.83
C ILE A 242 -12.97 -0.56 23.30
N ASN A 243 -12.74 0.65 23.84
CA ASN A 243 -13.12 1.00 25.20
C ASN A 243 -14.64 0.83 25.44
N ILE A 244 -15.48 1.25 24.47
CA ILE A 244 -16.94 1.03 24.55
C ILE A 244 -17.26 -0.47 24.59
N ILE A 245 -16.59 -1.27 23.76
CA ILE A 245 -16.75 -2.71 23.71
C ILE A 245 -16.39 -3.37 25.06
N ASP A 246 -15.31 -2.88 25.69
CA ASP A 246 -14.79 -3.36 26.99
C ASP A 246 -15.50 -2.71 28.20
N ASP A 247 -16.70 -2.13 28.04
CA ASP A 247 -17.53 -1.50 29.08
C ASP A 247 -16.99 -0.19 29.67
N SER A 248 -15.88 0.35 29.17
CA SER A 248 -15.39 1.69 29.52
C SER A 248 -16.07 2.77 28.67
N ILE A 249 -17.42 2.82 28.74
CA ILE A 249 -18.27 3.55 27.78
C ILE A 249 -17.97 5.04 27.75
N ILE A 250 -17.85 5.70 28.92
CA ILE A 250 -17.66 7.16 28.99
C ILE A 250 -16.32 7.55 28.36
N GLU A 251 -15.22 6.90 28.75
CA GLU A 251 -13.89 7.15 28.22
C GLU A 251 -13.84 6.87 26.71
N GLY A 252 -14.51 5.78 26.27
CA GLY A 252 -14.59 5.43 24.88
C GLY A 252 -15.31 6.47 24.02
N ILE A 253 -16.44 6.97 24.49
CA ILE A 253 -17.21 8.05 23.83
C ILE A 253 -16.36 9.32 23.73
N GLU A 254 -15.68 9.71 24.81
CA GLU A 254 -14.81 10.90 24.80
C GLU A 254 -13.69 10.79 23.75
N LYS A 255 -13.02 9.66 23.66
CA LYS A 255 -11.97 9.42 22.64
C LYS A 255 -12.53 9.51 21.23
N CYS A 256 -13.69 8.86 20.97
CA CYS A 256 -14.32 8.91 19.66
C CYS A 256 -14.67 10.33 19.26
N TYR A 257 -15.32 11.11 20.15
CA TYR A 257 -15.67 12.50 19.83
C TYR A 257 -14.46 13.41 19.65
N LYS A 258 -13.40 13.27 20.47
CA LYS A 258 -12.13 13.99 20.24
C LYS A 258 -11.58 13.75 18.85
N SER A 259 -11.58 12.50 18.40
CA SER A 259 -11.14 12.14 17.03
C SER A 259 -12.06 12.77 15.97
N LEU A 260 -13.38 12.64 16.14
CA LEU A 260 -14.36 13.20 15.21
C LEU A 260 -14.23 14.73 15.09
N ASP A 261 -14.00 15.44 16.18
CA ASP A 261 -13.81 16.90 16.19
C ASP A 261 -12.55 17.31 15.42
N ILE A 262 -11.45 16.57 15.56
CA ILE A 262 -10.23 16.78 14.75
C ILE A 262 -10.52 16.61 13.28
N ILE A 263 -11.17 15.49 12.88
CA ILE A 263 -11.48 15.17 11.49
C ILE A 263 -12.40 16.25 10.87
N LYS A 264 -13.40 16.69 11.64
CA LYS A 264 -14.32 17.77 11.23
C LYS A 264 -13.60 19.10 11.04
N THR A 265 -12.71 19.43 11.98
CA THR A 265 -11.90 20.67 11.92
C THR A 265 -10.99 20.68 10.69
N LEU A 266 -10.48 19.51 10.26
CA LEU A 266 -9.69 19.35 9.06
C LEU A 266 -10.52 19.34 7.77
N GLY A 267 -11.86 19.45 7.84
CA GLY A 267 -12.77 19.53 6.69
C GLY A 267 -12.98 18.20 5.96
N ASN A 268 -12.70 17.06 6.59
CA ASN A 268 -12.90 15.75 5.96
C ASN A 268 -14.28 15.17 6.29
N GLU A 269 -15.32 15.74 5.64
CA GLU A 269 -16.72 15.37 5.86
C GLU A 269 -17.02 13.89 5.58
N TYR A 270 -16.36 13.29 4.60
CA TYR A 270 -16.54 11.87 4.28
C TYR A 270 -16.18 10.97 5.46
N PHE A 271 -14.96 11.13 6.01
CA PHE A 271 -14.53 10.34 7.16
C PHE A 271 -15.31 10.66 8.42
N TYR A 272 -15.66 11.93 8.64
CA TYR A 272 -16.49 12.32 9.77
C TYR A 272 -17.84 11.59 9.77
N THR A 273 -18.57 11.63 8.66
CA THR A 273 -19.88 10.99 8.53
C THR A 273 -19.79 9.49 8.75
N LYS A 274 -18.83 8.83 8.05
CA LYS A 274 -18.63 7.39 8.15
C LYS A 274 -18.32 6.93 9.59
N LEU A 275 -17.36 7.56 10.25
CA LEU A 275 -16.96 7.17 11.61
C LEU A 275 -18.06 7.49 12.63
N LYS A 276 -18.81 8.57 12.44
CA LYS A 276 -19.96 8.92 13.26
C LYS A 276 -21.04 7.84 13.17
N GLU A 277 -21.36 7.37 11.97
CA GLU A 277 -22.31 6.26 11.75
C GLU A 277 -21.83 4.97 12.42
N ASP A 278 -20.53 4.63 12.30
CA ASP A 278 -19.95 3.44 12.94
C ASP A 278 -20.07 3.52 14.49
N LEU A 279 -19.80 4.68 15.08
CA LEU A 279 -19.97 4.92 16.52
C LEU A 279 -21.44 4.77 16.95
N ASP A 280 -22.36 5.42 16.23
CA ASP A 280 -23.79 5.38 16.55
C ASP A 280 -24.35 3.94 16.46
N ASN A 281 -23.88 3.16 15.49
CA ASN A 281 -24.25 1.77 15.34
C ASN A 281 -23.72 0.90 16.50
N LEU A 282 -22.47 1.13 16.95
CA LEU A 282 -21.92 0.41 18.11
C LEU A 282 -22.71 0.75 19.37
N LEU A 283 -23.01 2.02 19.63
CA LEU A 283 -23.76 2.46 20.81
C LEU A 283 -25.17 1.88 20.83
N LYS A 284 -25.87 1.83 19.68
CA LYS A 284 -27.18 1.18 19.57
C LYS A 284 -27.12 -0.30 19.93
N LYS A 285 -26.12 -1.03 19.43
CA LYS A 285 -25.92 -2.47 19.76
C LYS A 285 -25.67 -2.65 21.26
N LYS A 286 -24.82 -1.81 21.85
CA LYS A 286 -24.48 -1.91 23.29
C LYS A 286 -25.67 -1.61 24.18
N LEU A 287 -26.52 -0.63 23.82
CA LEU A 287 -27.74 -0.31 24.54
C LEU A 287 -28.81 -1.41 24.41
N ALA A 288 -28.85 -2.13 23.31
CA ALA A 288 -29.76 -3.27 23.13
C ALA A 288 -29.35 -4.47 24.00
N SER A 289 -28.04 -4.78 24.03
CA SER A 289 -27.51 -5.90 24.87
C SER A 289 -27.60 -5.66 26.38
N ASN A 290 -27.70 -4.42 26.84
CA ASN A 290 -27.89 -4.11 28.27
C ASN A 290 -29.37 -4.14 28.73
N LYS A 291 -30.30 -4.44 27.82
CA LYS A 291 -31.74 -4.55 28.13
C LYS A 291 -32.22 -6.01 28.23
N GLU A 292 -31.39 -6.96 27.86
CA GLU A 292 -31.57 -8.38 28.04
C GLU A 292 -30.85 -8.86 29.32
#